data_9a6b2363a247e61459f137813568c642
#
_entry.id   9a6b2363a247e61459f137813568c642
#
_cell.length_a   1.000
_cell.length_b   1.000
_cell.length_c   1.000
_cell.angle_alpha   90.00
_cell.angle_beta   90.00
_cell.angle_gamma   90.00
#
_symmetry.space_group_name_H-M   'P 1'
#
loop_
_entity.id
_entity.type
_entity.pdbx_description
1 polymer ?
#
loop_
_entity_poly.entity_id
_entity_poly.type
_entity_poly.pdbx_seq_one_letter_code
_entity_poly.pdbx_strand_id
1 'polypeptide(L)'
;MLNISSSDVESYKENGFVVSEGHLSTELFNEILQAYNEFIDKNNDLSLEEMASPHLMNGAGLKHNKSKELCESFLNIGKNNEIVSQVMKILGDDVILWGMHCMHKEAKTGKKIPWHQDGTYWPIEPKATCSVWIAITDVDENNGCMKFIPKSHKLGVLPHLQEDKVTNDGELKGSLDLKIDEKSFDENESINCIIKKGQAS
;
A
#
# COMPACT_ATOMS: atom_id res chain seq x y z
N MET A 1 5.13 19.81 5.33
CA MET A 1 3.95 18.93 5.47
C MET A 1 3.70 18.23 4.15
N LEU A 2 3.11 17.06 4.21
CA LEU A 2 2.71 16.30 3.02
C LEU A 2 1.89 17.21 2.10
N ASN A 3 2.27 17.28 0.84
CA ASN A 3 1.56 18.10 -0.13
C ASN A 3 1.74 17.54 -1.54
N ILE A 4 0.66 17.42 -2.26
CA ILE A 4 0.64 17.23 -3.72
C ILE A 4 0.12 18.51 -4.36
N SER A 5 0.88 19.02 -5.33
CA SER A 5 0.55 20.22 -6.09
C SER A 5 -0.47 19.93 -7.18
N SER A 6 -0.96 20.95 -7.87
CA SER A 6 -1.82 20.75 -9.05
C SER A 6 -1.09 20.00 -10.16
N SER A 7 0.21 20.23 -10.35
CA SER A 7 1.01 19.47 -11.31
C SER A 7 1.17 18.01 -10.93
N ASP A 8 1.23 17.69 -9.63
CA ASP A 8 1.28 16.31 -9.15
C ASP A 8 -0.06 15.59 -9.41
N VAL A 9 -1.18 16.28 -9.23
CA VAL A 9 -2.51 15.74 -9.56
C VAL A 9 -2.60 15.42 -11.06
N GLU A 10 -2.12 16.31 -11.93
CA GLU A 10 -2.10 16.04 -13.38
C GLU A 10 -1.13 14.89 -13.72
N SER A 11 0.02 14.82 -13.06
CA SER A 11 0.95 13.69 -13.19
C SER A 11 0.31 12.37 -12.74
N TYR A 12 -0.42 12.39 -11.63
CA TYR A 12 -1.17 11.22 -11.16
C TYR A 12 -2.20 10.74 -12.19
N LYS A 13 -2.99 11.66 -12.74
CA LYS A 13 -3.98 11.34 -13.80
C LYS A 13 -3.32 10.75 -15.04
N GLU A 14 -2.15 11.26 -15.41
CA GLU A 14 -1.43 10.80 -16.59
C GLU A 14 -0.73 9.45 -16.35
N ASN A 15 -0.03 9.29 -15.24
CA ASN A 15 0.87 8.18 -14.99
C ASN A 15 0.26 7.10 -14.05
N GLY A 16 -0.76 7.43 -13.25
CA GLY A 16 -1.44 6.50 -12.32
C GLY A 16 -0.78 6.43 -10.94
N PHE A 17 0.27 7.20 -10.70
CA PHE A 17 0.94 7.31 -9.40
C PHE A 17 1.64 8.66 -9.26
N VAL A 18 1.94 9.02 -8.03
CA VAL A 18 2.74 10.20 -7.67
C VAL A 18 3.51 9.91 -6.38
N VAL A 19 4.67 10.53 -6.22
CA VAL A 19 5.41 10.54 -4.95
C VAL A 19 5.37 11.96 -4.40
N SER A 20 4.98 12.13 -3.14
CA SER A 20 4.92 13.44 -2.50
C SER A 20 6.32 14.06 -2.35
N GLU A 21 6.46 15.34 -2.63
CA GLU A 21 7.70 16.06 -2.33
C GLU A 21 7.87 16.33 -0.82
N GLY A 22 6.75 16.53 -0.12
CA GLY A 22 6.73 16.79 1.32
C GLY A 22 6.68 15.53 2.17
N HIS A 23 6.86 15.72 3.47
CA HIS A 23 6.78 14.68 4.49
C HIS A 23 5.54 14.92 5.36
N LEU A 24 5.04 13.88 5.99
CA LEU A 24 4.09 14.02 7.08
C LEU A 24 4.63 14.95 8.17
N SER A 25 3.76 15.63 8.90
CA SER A 25 4.15 16.34 10.10
C SER A 25 4.87 15.39 11.06
N THR A 26 5.79 15.91 11.84
CA THR A 26 6.52 15.12 12.85
C THR A 26 5.56 14.46 13.83
N GLU A 27 4.49 15.14 14.18
CA GLU A 27 3.47 14.69 15.10
C GLU A 27 2.75 13.45 14.53
N LEU A 28 2.20 13.55 13.32
CA LEU A 28 1.50 12.45 12.68
C LEU A 28 2.43 11.27 12.37
N PHE A 29 3.66 11.54 11.92
CA PHE A 29 4.63 10.49 11.67
C PHE A 29 4.99 9.72 12.94
N ASN A 30 5.17 10.41 14.07
CA ASN A 30 5.44 9.76 15.37
C ASN A 30 4.23 8.95 15.85
N GLU A 31 3.02 9.43 15.63
CA GLU A 31 1.79 8.68 15.93
C GLU A 31 1.70 7.39 15.11
N ILE A 32 2.00 7.44 13.82
CA ILE A 32 2.05 6.27 12.94
C ILE A 32 3.12 5.28 13.42
N LEU A 33 4.31 5.77 13.72
CA LEU A 33 5.43 4.94 14.16
C LEU A 33 5.13 4.26 15.50
N GLN A 34 4.52 4.99 16.43
CA GLN A 34 4.10 4.43 17.71
C GLN A 34 3.04 3.35 17.52
N ALA A 35 1.98 3.64 16.74
CA ALA A 35 0.91 2.68 16.46
C ALA A 35 1.44 1.42 15.77
N TYR A 36 2.37 1.58 14.82
CA TYR A 36 3.01 0.46 14.13
C TYR A 36 3.84 -0.42 15.09
N ASN A 37 4.71 0.18 15.91
CA ASN A 37 5.53 -0.56 16.87
C ASN A 37 4.66 -1.31 17.88
N GLU A 38 3.63 -0.65 18.42
CA GLU A 38 2.69 -1.28 19.35
C GLU A 38 1.89 -2.40 18.69
N PHE A 39 1.55 -2.26 17.39
CA PHE A 39 0.90 -3.31 16.62
C PHE A 39 1.79 -4.55 16.48
N ILE A 40 3.07 -4.38 16.17
CA ILE A 40 4.04 -5.47 16.06
C ILE A 40 4.22 -6.17 17.41
N ASP A 41 4.41 -5.41 18.49
CA ASP A 41 4.62 -5.94 19.83
C ASP A 41 3.42 -6.77 20.33
N LYS A 42 2.20 -6.30 20.08
CA LYS A 42 0.97 -6.99 20.51
C LYS A 42 0.59 -8.17 19.62
N ASN A 43 1.13 -8.24 18.42
CA ASN A 43 0.81 -9.26 17.42
C ASN A 43 2.07 -10.01 16.94
N ASN A 44 2.98 -10.31 17.85
CA ASN A 44 4.28 -10.93 17.59
C ASN A 44 4.22 -12.36 17.03
N ASP A 45 3.04 -12.98 17.00
CA ASP A 45 2.75 -14.24 16.33
C ASP A 45 2.41 -14.06 14.83
N LEU A 46 2.23 -12.82 14.37
CA LEU A 46 2.04 -12.54 12.96
C LEU A 46 3.36 -12.69 12.21
N SER A 47 3.34 -13.43 11.10
CA SER A 47 4.40 -13.28 10.11
C SER A 47 4.33 -11.86 9.55
N LEU A 48 5.37 -11.08 9.75
CA LEU A 48 5.44 -9.69 9.30
C LEU A 48 5.43 -9.56 7.77
N GLU A 49 5.71 -10.64 7.06
CA GLU A 49 5.63 -10.70 5.59
C GLU A 49 4.19 -10.81 5.07
N GLU A 50 3.23 -11.03 5.96
CA GLU A 50 1.82 -11.06 5.58
C GLU A 50 1.20 -9.68 5.78
N MET A 51 0.38 -9.30 4.81
CA MET A 51 -0.40 -8.08 4.90
C MET A 51 -1.39 -8.16 6.08
N ALA A 52 -1.28 -7.25 7.02
CA ALA A 52 -2.16 -7.18 8.17
C ALA A 52 -3.10 -5.98 8.08
N SER A 53 -4.34 -6.16 8.53
CA SER A 53 -5.37 -5.11 8.61
C SER A 53 -5.46 -4.56 10.03
N PRO A 54 -4.65 -3.55 10.39
CA PRO A 54 -4.47 -3.11 11.78
C PRO A 54 -5.70 -2.38 12.34
N HIS A 55 -6.60 -1.93 11.49
CA HIS A 55 -7.83 -1.22 11.85
C HIS A 55 -9.02 -2.15 12.16
N LEU A 56 -8.85 -3.46 11.99
CA LEU A 56 -9.91 -4.44 12.22
C LEU A 56 -9.59 -5.35 13.41
N MET A 57 -10.63 -5.71 14.15
CA MET A 57 -10.61 -6.79 15.14
C MET A 57 -11.41 -7.98 14.61
N ASN A 58 -10.81 -9.18 14.68
CA ASN A 58 -11.51 -10.44 14.43
C ASN A 58 -12.26 -10.50 13.07
N GLY A 59 -11.62 -10.96 12.04
CA GLY A 59 -12.24 -11.18 10.75
C GLY A 59 -11.75 -12.45 10.07
N ALA A 60 -12.48 -12.95 9.10
CA ALA A 60 -12.08 -14.14 8.34
C ALA A 60 -11.00 -13.76 7.31
N GLY A 61 -9.90 -14.46 7.31
CA GLY A 61 -8.95 -14.53 6.20
C GLY A 61 -7.77 -13.56 6.19
N LEU A 62 -7.81 -12.44 6.93
CA LEU A 62 -6.68 -11.53 7.08
C LEU A 62 -6.24 -11.48 8.53
N LYS A 63 -4.98 -11.17 8.76
CA LYS A 63 -4.47 -11.00 10.12
C LYS A 63 -4.95 -9.66 10.69
N HIS A 64 -5.51 -9.69 11.87
CA HIS A 64 -6.19 -8.57 12.51
C HIS A 64 -5.49 -8.17 13.80
N ASN A 65 -5.81 -6.95 14.24
CA ASN A 65 -5.33 -6.42 15.50
C ASN A 65 -6.01 -7.14 16.70
N LYS A 66 -5.28 -7.33 17.78
CA LYS A 66 -5.78 -7.88 19.04
C LYS A 66 -6.22 -6.81 20.05
N SER A 67 -5.98 -5.52 19.76
CA SER A 67 -6.30 -4.40 20.63
C SER A 67 -7.30 -3.47 19.94
N LYS A 68 -8.45 -3.22 20.62
CA LYS A 68 -9.47 -2.31 20.14
C LYS A 68 -8.97 -0.87 20.09
N GLU A 69 -8.24 -0.43 21.10
CA GLU A 69 -7.68 0.91 21.20
C GLU A 69 -6.74 1.17 20.04
N LEU A 70 -5.94 0.17 19.68
CA LEU A 70 -5.01 0.26 18.56
C LEU A 70 -5.72 0.27 17.21
N CYS A 71 -6.84 -0.46 17.06
CA CYS A 71 -7.69 -0.34 15.88
C CYS A 71 -8.22 1.09 15.71
N GLU A 72 -8.66 1.71 16.80
CA GLU A 72 -9.16 3.09 16.81
C GLU A 72 -8.03 4.07 16.45
N SER A 73 -6.81 3.86 16.94
CA SER A 73 -5.63 4.67 16.58
C SER A 73 -5.35 4.60 15.07
N PHE A 74 -5.33 3.43 14.47
CA PHE A 74 -5.17 3.29 13.02
C PHE A 74 -6.29 3.97 12.23
N LEU A 75 -7.54 3.81 12.65
CA LEU A 75 -8.66 4.51 12.01
C LEU A 75 -8.53 6.03 12.08
N ASN A 76 -8.02 6.56 13.19
CA ASN A 76 -7.80 8.01 13.36
C ASN A 76 -6.66 8.47 12.44
N ILE A 77 -5.57 7.71 12.34
CA ILE A 77 -4.48 7.96 11.39
C ILE A 77 -5.03 8.01 9.96
N GLY A 78 -5.79 7.01 9.53
CA GLY A 78 -6.35 6.98 8.17
C GLY A 78 -7.34 8.10 7.86
N LYS A 79 -7.97 8.68 8.88
CA LYS A 79 -8.88 9.84 8.77
C LYS A 79 -8.17 11.17 9.03
N ASN A 80 -6.87 11.17 9.28
CA ASN A 80 -6.17 12.42 9.56
C ASN A 80 -6.24 13.37 8.37
N ASN A 81 -6.58 14.63 8.63
CA ASN A 81 -6.80 15.63 7.59
C ASN A 81 -5.56 15.89 6.73
N GLU A 82 -4.35 15.70 7.26
CA GLU A 82 -3.12 15.83 6.48
C GLU A 82 -3.04 14.83 5.34
N ILE A 83 -3.57 13.61 5.54
CA ILE A 83 -3.65 12.56 4.51
C ILE A 83 -4.88 12.77 3.63
N VAL A 84 -6.04 12.88 4.26
CA VAL A 84 -7.34 12.94 3.56
C VAL A 84 -7.40 14.12 2.60
N SER A 85 -6.88 15.29 2.99
CA SER A 85 -6.86 16.47 2.12
C SER A 85 -6.05 16.27 0.83
N GLN A 86 -5.03 15.40 0.83
CA GLN A 86 -4.30 15.07 -0.40
C GLN A 86 -5.10 14.11 -1.30
N VAL A 87 -5.76 13.12 -0.70
CA VAL A 87 -6.66 12.21 -1.43
C VAL A 87 -7.82 12.97 -2.09
N MET A 88 -8.40 13.94 -1.40
CA MET A 88 -9.47 14.78 -1.93
C MET A 88 -9.05 15.60 -3.15
N LYS A 89 -7.78 15.98 -3.28
CA LYS A 89 -7.26 16.64 -4.50
C LYS A 89 -7.31 15.73 -5.73
N ILE A 90 -7.27 14.41 -5.53
CA ILE A 90 -7.28 13.40 -6.58
C ILE A 90 -8.71 12.91 -6.87
N LEU A 91 -9.45 12.56 -5.84
CA LEU A 91 -10.76 11.89 -5.96
C LEU A 91 -11.96 12.83 -5.83
N GLY A 92 -11.78 14.06 -5.33
CA GLY A 92 -12.87 14.98 -4.97
C GLY A 92 -13.23 14.91 -3.49
N ASP A 93 -14.24 15.66 -3.09
CA ASP A 93 -14.55 15.93 -1.68
C ASP A 93 -15.22 14.73 -0.96
N ASP A 94 -15.92 13.89 -1.71
CA ASP A 94 -16.65 12.74 -1.16
C ASP A 94 -15.81 11.48 -1.20
N VAL A 95 -15.01 11.25 -0.16
CA VAL A 95 -14.14 10.09 -0.02
C VAL A 95 -14.48 9.22 1.18
N ILE A 96 -14.29 7.92 1.05
CA ILE A 96 -14.43 6.96 2.14
C ILE A 96 -13.13 6.18 2.32
N LEU A 97 -12.77 5.90 3.58
CA LEU A 97 -11.67 4.99 3.89
C LEU A 97 -12.16 3.56 3.69
N TRP A 98 -11.67 2.89 2.64
CA TRP A 98 -12.02 1.51 2.32
C TRP A 98 -11.32 0.50 3.24
N GLY A 99 -10.04 0.69 3.49
CA GLY A 99 -9.26 -0.18 4.35
C GLY A 99 -7.85 0.35 4.60
N MET A 100 -7.13 -0.31 5.49
CA MET A 100 -5.74 0.01 5.82
C MET A 100 -4.95 -1.28 5.97
N HIS A 101 -3.69 -1.22 5.55
CA HIS A 101 -2.78 -2.36 5.66
C HIS A 101 -1.44 -1.93 6.23
N CYS A 102 -0.85 -2.79 7.06
CA CYS A 102 0.56 -2.73 7.39
C CYS A 102 1.30 -3.78 6.56
N MET A 103 2.40 -3.38 5.98
CA MET A 103 3.24 -4.25 5.15
C MET A 103 4.68 -4.17 5.64
N HIS A 104 5.33 -5.31 5.71
CA HIS A 104 6.72 -5.45 6.12
C HIS A 104 7.43 -6.42 5.19
N LYS A 105 8.70 -6.16 4.89
CA LYS A 105 9.59 -7.11 4.23
C LYS A 105 10.77 -7.40 5.12
N GLU A 106 10.96 -8.66 5.45
CA GLU A 106 12.14 -9.09 6.19
C GLU A 106 13.41 -8.91 5.37
N ALA A 107 14.49 -8.50 6.05
CA ALA A 107 15.78 -8.39 5.40
C ALA A 107 16.27 -9.77 4.91
N LYS A 108 16.69 -9.85 3.66
CA LYS A 108 17.25 -11.05 2.98
C LYS A 108 16.24 -12.15 2.65
N THR A 109 15.13 -12.26 3.36
CA THR A 109 14.14 -13.32 3.19
C THR A 109 12.80 -12.82 2.67
N GLY A 110 12.62 -11.50 2.60
CA GLY A 110 11.39 -10.84 2.16
C GLY A 110 10.95 -11.28 0.77
N LYS A 111 9.69 -11.70 0.66
CA LYS A 111 9.12 -12.24 -0.57
C LYS A 111 8.80 -11.16 -1.60
N LYS A 112 8.91 -11.51 -2.86
CA LYS A 112 8.43 -10.67 -3.96
C LYS A 112 6.90 -10.56 -3.89
N ILE A 113 6.39 -9.33 -4.02
CA ILE A 113 4.98 -9.11 -4.31
C ILE A 113 4.83 -9.12 -5.83
N PRO A 114 3.98 -9.99 -6.39
CA PRO A 114 3.80 -10.07 -7.84
C PRO A 114 3.16 -8.81 -8.40
N TRP A 115 3.32 -8.57 -9.70
CA TRP A 115 2.63 -7.51 -10.40
C TRP A 115 1.11 -7.70 -10.30
N HIS A 116 0.41 -6.69 -9.82
CA HIS A 116 -1.03 -6.73 -9.60
C HIS A 116 -1.63 -5.33 -9.72
N GLN A 117 -2.93 -5.27 -9.77
CA GLN A 117 -3.72 -4.06 -9.61
C GLN A 117 -4.66 -4.26 -8.42
N ASP A 118 -4.63 -3.36 -7.44
CA ASP A 118 -5.49 -3.44 -6.24
C ASP A 118 -6.97 -3.58 -6.58
N GLY A 119 -7.41 -2.89 -7.64
CA GLY A 119 -8.79 -2.91 -8.09
C GLY A 119 -9.34 -4.29 -8.47
N THR A 120 -8.47 -5.31 -8.66
CA THR A 120 -8.93 -6.68 -8.90
C THR A 120 -9.54 -7.31 -7.65
N TYR A 121 -9.12 -6.85 -6.46
CA TYR A 121 -9.58 -7.38 -5.17
C TYR A 121 -10.80 -6.65 -4.62
N TRP A 122 -11.19 -5.53 -5.22
CA TRP A 122 -12.24 -4.67 -4.68
C TRP A 122 -13.53 -4.75 -5.48
N PRO A 123 -14.63 -5.26 -4.88
CA PRO A 123 -15.93 -5.37 -5.52
C PRO A 123 -16.69 -4.04 -5.46
N ILE A 124 -16.05 -2.94 -5.92
CA ILE A 124 -16.63 -1.59 -5.90
C ILE A 124 -16.71 -1.00 -7.31
N GLU A 125 -17.75 -0.23 -7.56
CA GLU A 125 -17.98 0.52 -8.80
C GLU A 125 -18.52 1.93 -8.44
N PRO A 126 -18.03 2.99 -9.13
CA PRO A 126 -16.91 2.97 -10.06
C PRO A 126 -15.58 2.69 -9.35
N LYS A 127 -14.58 2.20 -10.08
CA LYS A 127 -13.23 1.97 -9.53
C LYS A 127 -12.43 3.26 -9.38
N ALA A 128 -13.07 4.31 -8.86
CA ALA A 128 -12.45 5.57 -8.50
C ALA A 128 -11.76 5.44 -7.14
N THR A 129 -10.58 4.84 -7.12
CA THR A 129 -9.84 4.52 -5.91
C THR A 129 -8.43 5.10 -5.94
N CYS A 130 -7.90 5.39 -4.76
CA CYS A 130 -6.54 5.86 -4.55
C CYS A 130 -5.98 5.15 -3.32
N SER A 131 -4.81 4.55 -3.44
CA SER A 131 -4.06 4.00 -2.29
C SER A 131 -3.01 5.03 -1.87
N VAL A 132 -2.91 5.28 -0.57
CA VAL A 132 -1.83 6.09 0.01
C VAL A 132 -0.85 5.16 0.70
N TRP A 133 0.36 5.07 0.18
CA TRP A 133 1.42 4.28 0.76
C TRP A 133 2.41 5.17 1.51
N ILE A 134 2.50 5.04 2.84
CA ILE A 134 3.35 5.84 3.71
C ILE A 134 4.60 5.05 4.08
N ALA A 135 5.77 5.61 3.79
CA ALA A 135 7.04 5.01 4.13
C ALA A 135 7.38 5.22 5.62
N ILE A 136 7.43 4.15 6.41
CA ILE A 136 7.89 4.17 7.81
C ILE A 136 9.41 4.17 7.88
N THR A 137 10.09 3.57 6.91
CA THR A 137 11.55 3.57 6.73
C THR A 137 11.89 4.14 5.36
N ASP A 138 13.14 4.52 5.14
CA ASP A 138 13.63 4.81 3.80
C ASP A 138 13.49 3.56 2.92
N VAL A 139 13.02 3.75 1.69
CA VAL A 139 12.74 2.67 0.75
C VAL A 139 13.43 2.94 -0.56
N ASP A 140 14.20 1.97 -1.03
CA ASP A 140 14.92 2.00 -2.29
C ASP A 140 14.98 0.61 -2.96
N GLU A 141 15.75 0.50 -4.01
CA GLU A 141 15.92 -0.74 -4.79
C GLU A 141 16.53 -1.89 -3.97
N ASN A 142 17.31 -1.58 -2.94
CA ASN A 142 18.03 -2.58 -2.15
C ASN A 142 17.18 -3.20 -1.04
N ASN A 143 16.07 -2.52 -0.66
CA ASN A 143 15.18 -2.99 0.41
C ASN A 143 13.75 -3.26 -0.07
N GLY A 144 13.53 -3.34 -1.37
CA GLY A 144 12.30 -3.84 -1.95
C GLY A 144 11.22 -2.77 -2.16
N CYS A 145 11.59 -1.62 -2.72
CA CYS A 145 10.64 -0.59 -3.13
C CYS A 145 9.55 -1.14 -4.07
N MET A 146 8.40 -0.50 -4.06
CA MET A 146 7.38 -0.72 -5.08
C MET A 146 7.91 -0.32 -6.47
N LYS A 147 7.31 -0.90 -7.49
CA LYS A 147 7.50 -0.50 -8.88
C LYS A 147 6.16 -0.20 -9.51
N PHE A 148 6.11 0.77 -10.39
CA PHE A 148 4.93 1.14 -11.16
C PHE A 148 5.20 1.02 -12.66
N ILE A 149 4.18 0.58 -13.40
CA ILE A 149 4.15 0.70 -14.86
C ILE A 149 3.35 1.97 -15.18
N PRO A 150 3.99 3.05 -15.63
CA PRO A 150 3.28 4.29 -15.93
C PRO A 150 2.14 4.07 -16.92
N LYS A 151 1.04 4.78 -16.73
CA LYS A 151 -0.15 4.75 -17.59
C LYS A 151 -0.93 3.44 -17.60
N SER A 152 -0.50 2.41 -16.89
CA SER A 152 -1.17 1.09 -16.87
C SER A 152 -2.60 1.16 -16.33
N HIS A 153 -2.92 2.11 -15.46
CA HIS A 153 -4.27 2.35 -14.96
C HIS A 153 -5.28 2.73 -16.08
N LYS A 154 -4.81 3.29 -17.20
CA LYS A 154 -5.64 3.63 -18.36
C LYS A 154 -6.12 2.41 -19.14
N LEU A 155 -5.52 1.24 -18.90
CA LEU A 155 -5.92 -0.02 -19.50
C LEU A 155 -7.11 -0.69 -18.79
N GLY A 156 -7.60 -0.08 -17.69
CA GLY A 156 -8.57 -0.71 -16.81
C GLY A 156 -7.96 -1.85 -16.00
N VAL A 157 -8.82 -2.69 -15.40
CA VAL A 157 -8.34 -3.86 -14.65
C VAL A 157 -7.98 -4.97 -15.66
N LEU A 158 -6.69 -5.28 -15.71
CA LEU A 158 -6.15 -6.32 -16.57
C LEU A 158 -6.52 -7.72 -16.02
N PRO A 159 -6.51 -8.77 -16.87
CA PRO A 159 -6.68 -10.13 -16.39
C PRO A 159 -5.62 -10.53 -15.37
N HIS A 160 -6.07 -11.07 -14.23
CA HIS A 160 -5.19 -11.63 -13.21
C HIS A 160 -5.31 -13.15 -13.24
N LEU A 161 -4.17 -13.80 -13.17
CA LEU A 161 -4.04 -15.25 -13.12
C LEU A 161 -3.77 -15.68 -11.69
N GLN A 162 -4.29 -16.84 -11.30
CA GLN A 162 -3.95 -17.43 -10.02
C GLN A 162 -2.46 -17.75 -9.98
N GLU A 163 -1.77 -17.28 -8.97
CA GLU A 163 -0.38 -17.66 -8.75
C GLU A 163 -0.33 -18.93 -7.91
N ASP A 164 0.44 -19.93 -8.40
CA ASP A 164 0.73 -21.12 -7.58
C ASP A 164 1.52 -20.69 -6.35
N LYS A 165 0.92 -20.86 -5.18
CA LYS A 165 1.53 -20.43 -3.90
C LYS A 165 2.82 -21.18 -3.56
N VAL A 166 3.06 -22.32 -4.18
CA VAL A 166 4.15 -23.22 -3.82
C VAL A 166 4.98 -23.55 -5.07
N THR A 167 6.28 -23.43 -4.96
CA THR A 167 7.23 -23.92 -5.97
C THR A 167 7.26 -25.45 -5.96
N ASN A 168 7.84 -26.08 -7.01
CA ASN A 168 7.97 -27.54 -7.10
C ASN A 168 8.80 -28.17 -5.95
N ASP A 169 9.60 -27.36 -5.26
CA ASP A 169 10.39 -27.72 -4.07
C ASP A 169 9.71 -27.34 -2.73
N GLY A 170 8.49 -26.82 -2.78
CA GLY A 170 7.66 -26.55 -1.60
C GLY A 170 7.84 -25.16 -0.99
N GLU A 171 8.58 -24.26 -1.60
CA GLU A 171 8.72 -22.89 -1.14
C GLU A 171 7.52 -22.01 -1.53
N LEU A 172 7.10 -21.10 -0.64
CA LEU A 172 6.05 -20.11 -0.91
C LEU A 172 6.57 -19.02 -1.86
N LYS A 173 5.90 -18.84 -3.00
CA LYS A 173 6.33 -17.88 -4.04
C LYS A 173 6.08 -16.43 -3.68
N GLY A 174 4.92 -16.05 -3.34
CA GLY A 174 4.54 -14.64 -3.17
C GLY A 174 3.57 -14.43 -2.01
N SER A 175 3.30 -13.16 -1.71
CA SER A 175 2.35 -12.77 -0.66
C SER A 175 0.92 -12.59 -1.17
N LEU A 176 0.71 -12.56 -2.49
CA LEU A 176 -0.61 -12.41 -3.13
C LEU A 176 -0.97 -13.66 -3.92
N ASP A 177 -2.28 -13.91 -4.03
CA ASP A 177 -2.83 -15.07 -4.72
C ASP A 177 -3.01 -14.86 -6.23
N LEU A 178 -3.01 -13.60 -6.66
CA LEU A 178 -3.25 -13.20 -8.05
C LEU A 178 -2.10 -12.35 -8.57
N LYS A 179 -1.75 -12.55 -9.82
CA LYS A 179 -0.79 -11.73 -10.57
C LYS A 179 -1.32 -11.37 -11.95
N ILE A 180 -0.91 -10.24 -12.48
CA ILE A 180 -1.20 -9.88 -13.87
C ILE A 180 -0.44 -10.83 -14.81
N ASP A 181 -1.08 -11.21 -15.93
CA ASP A 181 -0.36 -11.91 -17.00
C ASP A 181 0.77 -11.01 -17.52
N GLU A 182 2.02 -11.47 -17.38
CA GLU A 182 3.22 -10.72 -17.76
C GLU A 182 3.27 -10.32 -19.24
N LYS A 183 2.41 -10.93 -20.08
CA LYS A 183 2.22 -10.54 -21.48
C LYS A 183 1.39 -9.26 -21.66
N SER A 184 0.73 -8.78 -20.60
CA SER A 184 -0.17 -7.64 -20.65
C SER A 184 0.52 -6.30 -20.47
N PHE A 185 1.82 -6.28 -20.17
CA PHE A 185 2.62 -5.06 -19.95
C PHE A 185 4.10 -5.33 -20.23
N ASP A 186 4.89 -4.28 -20.37
CA ASP A 186 6.36 -4.36 -20.50
C ASP A 186 7.02 -3.99 -19.15
N GLU A 187 7.63 -4.96 -18.46
CA GLU A 187 8.32 -4.72 -17.19
C GLU A 187 9.52 -3.76 -17.34
N ASN A 188 10.10 -3.62 -18.53
CA ASN A 188 11.21 -2.69 -18.76
C ASN A 188 10.76 -1.22 -18.65
N GLU A 189 9.46 -0.93 -18.77
CA GLU A 189 8.90 0.40 -18.57
C GLU A 189 8.69 0.74 -17.08
N SER A 190 9.00 -0.18 -16.17
CA SER A 190 8.76 0.01 -14.76
C SER A 190 9.64 1.11 -14.15
N ILE A 191 9.06 1.87 -13.23
CA ILE A 191 9.72 2.91 -12.44
C ILE A 191 9.75 2.49 -10.99
N ASN A 192 10.92 2.57 -10.36
CA ASN A 192 11.11 2.29 -8.94
C ASN A 192 10.54 3.44 -8.09
N CYS A 193 9.70 3.12 -7.11
CA CYS A 193 9.18 4.07 -6.14
C CYS A 193 10.18 4.25 -4.99
N ILE A 194 11.20 5.07 -5.22
CA ILE A 194 12.17 5.43 -4.18
C ILE A 194 11.58 6.55 -3.34
N ILE A 195 11.48 6.33 -2.03
CA ILE A 195 10.73 7.20 -1.13
C ILE A 195 11.39 7.24 0.25
N LYS A 196 11.45 8.42 0.86
CA LYS A 196 12.01 8.61 2.19
C LYS A 196 10.97 8.40 3.28
N LYS A 197 11.42 7.99 4.45
CA LYS A 197 10.54 7.85 5.61
C LYS A 197 9.73 9.13 5.85
N GLY A 198 8.43 8.96 6.06
CA GLY A 198 7.50 10.08 6.26
C GLY A 198 6.98 10.70 4.96
N GLN A 199 7.46 10.29 3.80
CA GLN A 199 6.82 10.62 2.52
C GLN A 199 5.71 9.61 2.20
N ALA A 200 4.88 9.95 1.20
CA ALA A 200 3.83 9.08 0.66
C ALA A 200 3.86 9.01 -0.87
N SER A 201 3.38 7.90 -1.40
CA SER A 201 3.07 7.76 -2.82
C SER A 201 1.59 7.39 -2.98
#